data_7d1aaa1b8802e10dfe3961968852f77b
#
_entry.id   7d1aaa1b8802e10dfe3961968852f77b
#
_cell.length_a   1.000
_cell.length_b   1.000
_cell.length_c   1.000
_cell.angle_alpha   90.00
_cell.angle_beta   90.00
_cell.angle_gamma   90.00
#
_symmetry.space_group_name_H-M   'P 1'
#
loop_
_entity.id
_entity.type
_entity.pdbx_description
1 polymer ?
#
loop_
_entity_poly.entity_id
_entity_poly.type
_entity_poly.pdbx_seq_one_letter_code
_entity_poly.pdbx_strand_id
1 'polypeptide(L)'
;MKKLITMALAAVLSVASLAGCSSGGTTSSASASGSTEQSSDTASGSETAENTDLEDFDLVLDWYPNAVHAFIYDAIEKGYFAEEGLNVNVLFPSNSNDAISLTAAGKADAGLYYQDDIIMAIANEDVPVKIIGSVVQEPLDLIASLADKNITRPKDLEGKTLGYTGVVFGEAVIKAMMENDGASMDNVNLINVGFDLMSAMTTGNVDATFGCFINHEIPQLEKEGFEMNYFRPSDYGIPNYYSLVFVANKDSAEKDNYKYQRFLRACSKGFYDMKTDPEGTLNILLSNQNEDNFPLDPDVETQSINILLPMMEKEYAPFLSQDPNCYLENINWLYDNGLLNEKIDVSEVFIDCIDQEYYSGEEGEAQ
;
A
#
# COMPACT_ATOMS: atom_id res chain seq x y z
N MET A 1 12.93 -27.47 44.67
CA MET A 1 11.70 -27.46 45.44
C MET A 1 10.59 -26.95 44.54
N LYS A 2 9.66 -27.83 44.17
CA LYS A 2 8.54 -27.57 43.28
C LYS A 2 7.46 -26.79 44.04
N LYS A 3 6.87 -25.76 43.44
CA LYS A 3 5.51 -25.32 43.79
C LYS A 3 4.75 -25.07 42.48
N LEU A 4 3.87 -26.06 42.19
CA LEU A 4 2.73 -25.92 41.29
C LEU A 4 1.72 -24.98 41.92
N ILE A 5 1.17 -24.06 41.15
CA ILE A 5 -0.09 -23.38 41.47
C ILE A 5 -1.03 -23.63 40.29
N THR A 6 -2.00 -24.50 40.61
CA THR A 6 -3.18 -24.79 39.80
C THR A 6 -4.21 -23.70 40.09
N MET A 7 -4.77 -23.05 39.07
CA MET A 7 -5.96 -22.21 39.25
C MET A 7 -7.04 -22.61 38.25
N ALA A 8 -8.21 -22.83 38.81
CA ALA A 8 -9.35 -23.51 38.25
C ALA A 8 -10.18 -22.61 37.31
N LEU A 9 -10.73 -23.29 36.33
CA LEU A 9 -11.76 -22.84 35.38
C LEU A 9 -13.11 -22.73 36.12
N ALA A 10 -13.82 -21.62 35.98
CA ALA A 10 -15.23 -21.52 36.30
C ALA A 10 -16.01 -21.02 35.08
N ALA A 11 -16.73 -21.98 34.48
CA ALA A 11 -17.73 -21.74 33.46
C ALA A 11 -19.04 -21.27 34.10
N VAL A 12 -19.64 -20.19 33.57
CA VAL A 12 -21.05 -19.85 33.86
C VAL A 12 -21.80 -19.80 32.54
N LEU A 13 -22.60 -20.85 32.33
CA LEU A 13 -23.71 -20.88 31.37
C LEU A 13 -24.92 -20.16 31.99
N SER A 14 -25.52 -19.26 31.23
CA SER A 14 -26.90 -18.82 31.49
C SER A 14 -27.68 -18.90 30.18
N VAL A 15 -28.56 -19.86 30.15
CA VAL A 15 -29.66 -20.07 29.19
C VAL A 15 -30.87 -19.33 29.72
N ALA A 16 -31.53 -18.55 28.90
CA ALA A 16 -32.94 -18.17 29.12
C ALA A 16 -33.65 -18.08 27.77
N SER A 17 -34.58 -18.98 27.60
CA SER A 17 -35.52 -19.14 26.51
C SER A 17 -36.90 -18.57 26.88
N LEU A 18 -37.76 -18.51 25.83
CA LEU A 18 -39.23 -18.45 25.79
C LEU A 18 -39.80 -17.06 25.42
N ALA A 19 -40.38 -16.93 24.28
CA ALA A 19 -41.64 -17.46 23.68
C ALA A 19 -42.86 -16.55 23.97
N GLY A 20 -43.63 -16.28 22.95
CA GLY A 20 -44.96 -15.68 23.01
C GLY A 20 -45.44 -15.10 21.67
N CYS A 21 -46.00 -15.91 20.83
CA CYS A 21 -47.29 -15.91 20.12
C CYS A 21 -48.20 -14.67 20.35
N SER A 22 -48.96 -14.10 19.40
CA SER A 22 -49.94 -14.68 18.50
C SER A 22 -50.87 -13.59 17.96
N SER A 23 -51.37 -13.83 16.76
CA SER A 23 -52.65 -13.43 16.16
C SER A 23 -52.85 -11.93 15.79
N GLY A 24 -53.40 -11.57 14.68
CA GLY A 24 -54.23 -12.16 13.64
C GLY A 24 -55.24 -11.12 13.16
N GLY A 25 -55.71 -11.24 11.93
CA GLY A 25 -56.89 -10.53 11.42
C GLY A 25 -56.62 -9.62 10.20
N THR A 26 -56.72 -10.10 9.05
CA THR A 26 -57.77 -10.27 8.00
C THR A 26 -58.55 -9.03 7.54
N THR A 27 -58.58 -8.97 6.20
CA THR A 27 -59.63 -8.47 5.26
C THR A 27 -59.76 -6.96 5.07
N SER A 28 -60.01 -6.42 3.91
CA SER A 28 -60.42 -6.83 2.56
C SER A 28 -60.50 -5.58 1.65
N SER A 29 -60.23 -5.79 0.40
CA SER A 29 -60.89 -5.29 -0.81
C SER A 29 -61.52 -3.90 -0.86
N ALA A 30 -61.18 -3.13 -1.88
CA ALA A 30 -62.10 -2.86 -3.00
C ALA A 30 -61.48 -1.95 -4.06
N SER A 31 -61.75 -2.32 -5.27
CA SER A 31 -61.47 -1.65 -6.52
C SER A 31 -62.17 -0.32 -6.70
N ALA A 32 -61.60 0.59 -7.49
CA ALA A 32 -62.37 1.32 -8.49
C ALA A 32 -61.48 1.98 -9.54
N SER A 33 -61.84 1.78 -10.78
CA SER A 33 -61.33 2.26 -12.04
C SER A 33 -61.45 3.78 -12.21
N GLY A 34 -60.54 4.33 -13.04
CA GLY A 34 -60.73 5.67 -13.62
C GLY A 34 -59.62 5.93 -14.65
N SER A 35 -60.01 5.83 -15.91
CA SER A 35 -59.18 5.97 -17.13
C SER A 35 -59.00 7.44 -17.54
N THR A 36 -58.01 7.58 -18.49
CA THR A 36 -57.76 8.68 -19.46
C THR A 36 -56.95 9.86 -18.93
N GLU A 37 -55.91 10.39 -19.57
CA GLU A 37 -55.56 10.53 -21.00
C GLU A 37 -54.08 10.88 -21.16
N GLN A 38 -53.59 10.65 -22.30
CA GLN A 38 -52.33 10.79 -22.97
C GLN A 38 -51.79 12.25 -23.00
N SER A 39 -50.54 12.45 -22.71
CA SER A 39 -49.72 13.48 -23.34
C SER A 39 -48.27 13.01 -23.44
N SER A 40 -47.82 12.89 -24.66
CA SER A 40 -46.49 12.63 -25.09
C SER A 40 -45.57 13.84 -24.84
N ASP A 41 -44.49 13.64 -24.07
CA ASP A 41 -43.29 14.45 -24.20
C ASP A 41 -42.08 13.55 -24.19
N THR A 42 -41.39 13.56 -25.32
CA THR A 42 -40.16 12.87 -25.62
C THR A 42 -39.04 13.63 -24.92
N ALA A 43 -38.63 13.17 -23.76
CA ALA A 43 -37.33 13.53 -23.16
C ALA A 43 -36.38 12.35 -23.40
N SER A 44 -35.39 12.59 -24.28
CA SER A 44 -34.23 11.73 -24.46
C SER A 44 -33.47 11.69 -23.13
N GLY A 45 -33.77 10.69 -22.31
CA GLY A 45 -32.95 10.35 -21.16
C GLY A 45 -31.79 9.49 -21.66
N SER A 46 -30.58 10.00 -21.53
CA SER A 46 -29.39 9.16 -21.53
C SER A 46 -29.56 8.15 -20.39
N GLU A 47 -29.93 6.94 -20.74
CA GLU A 47 -29.82 5.80 -19.83
C GLU A 47 -28.32 5.56 -19.61
N THR A 48 -27.78 6.07 -18.52
CA THR A 48 -26.60 5.46 -17.91
C THR A 48 -27.02 4.05 -17.56
N ALA A 49 -26.49 3.07 -18.27
CA ALA A 49 -26.61 1.67 -17.92
C ALA A 49 -25.94 1.53 -16.53
N GLU A 50 -26.75 1.42 -15.47
CA GLU A 50 -26.28 0.90 -14.19
C GLU A 50 -25.78 -0.53 -14.46
N ASN A 51 -24.45 -0.68 -14.52
CA ASN A 51 -23.84 -1.99 -14.57
C ASN A 51 -24.00 -2.62 -13.19
N THR A 52 -24.98 -3.49 -13.02
CA THR A 52 -25.39 -4.06 -11.72
C THR A 52 -24.56 -5.26 -11.29
N ASP A 53 -23.57 -5.71 -12.08
CA ASP A 53 -22.70 -6.84 -11.79
C ASP A 53 -21.22 -6.43 -11.83
N LEU A 54 -20.77 -5.61 -10.83
CA LEU A 54 -19.35 -5.33 -10.64
C LEU A 54 -18.68 -6.55 -9.97
N GLU A 55 -17.47 -6.86 -10.40
CA GLU A 55 -16.63 -7.88 -9.79
C GLU A 55 -15.93 -7.29 -8.56
N ASP A 56 -16.10 -7.91 -7.39
CA ASP A 56 -15.39 -7.48 -6.18
C ASP A 56 -13.88 -7.65 -6.35
N PHE A 57 -13.13 -6.66 -5.87
CA PHE A 57 -11.68 -6.63 -5.90
C PHE A 57 -11.16 -6.09 -4.57
N ASP A 58 -10.55 -6.96 -3.76
CA ASP A 58 -9.99 -6.59 -2.47
C ASP A 58 -8.51 -6.18 -2.62
N LEU A 59 -8.21 -4.92 -2.25
CA LEU A 59 -6.87 -4.34 -2.26
C LEU A 59 -6.39 -4.09 -0.83
N VAL A 60 -5.28 -4.70 -0.42
CA VAL A 60 -4.64 -4.43 0.89
C VAL A 60 -3.55 -3.39 0.71
N LEU A 61 -3.59 -2.30 1.48
CA LEU A 61 -2.53 -1.30 1.50
C LEU A 61 -1.31 -1.78 2.31
N ASP A 62 -0.15 -1.17 2.05
CA ASP A 62 1.09 -1.39 2.83
C ASP A 62 1.07 -0.66 4.18
N TRP A 63 0.36 0.45 4.24
CA TRP A 63 0.29 1.39 5.36
C TRP A 63 -1.12 1.96 5.51
N TYR A 64 -1.29 2.86 6.49
CA TYR A 64 -2.50 3.68 6.58
C TYR A 64 -2.59 4.64 5.39
N PRO A 65 -3.82 4.96 4.92
CA PRO A 65 -4.00 5.86 3.79
C PRO A 65 -3.26 7.19 3.99
N ASN A 66 -2.51 7.59 2.97
CA ASN A 66 -1.83 8.89 2.88
C ASN A 66 -1.68 9.26 1.40
N ALA A 67 -0.97 10.33 1.09
CA ALA A 67 -0.83 10.86 -0.27
C ALA A 67 -0.39 9.84 -1.32
N VAL A 68 0.41 8.81 -0.96
CA VAL A 68 0.84 7.78 -1.93
C VAL A 68 -0.32 6.95 -2.45
N HIS A 69 -1.41 6.88 -1.71
CA HIS A 69 -2.63 6.14 -2.07
C HIS A 69 -3.70 7.02 -2.73
N ALA A 70 -3.48 8.34 -2.85
CA ALA A 70 -4.50 9.30 -3.29
C ALA A 70 -5.12 8.94 -4.64
N PHE A 71 -4.33 8.45 -5.58
CA PHE A 71 -4.79 8.01 -6.89
C PHE A 71 -5.79 6.85 -6.84
N ILE A 72 -5.71 5.98 -5.83
CA ILE A 72 -6.64 4.85 -5.62
C ILE A 72 -8.01 5.39 -5.20
N TYR A 73 -8.03 6.31 -4.23
CA TYR A 73 -9.25 6.95 -3.75
C TYR A 73 -9.91 7.81 -4.83
N ASP A 74 -9.09 8.50 -5.65
CA ASP A 74 -9.57 9.25 -6.81
C ASP A 74 -10.25 8.33 -7.83
N ALA A 75 -9.63 7.19 -8.14
CA ALA A 75 -10.19 6.21 -9.07
C ALA A 75 -11.50 5.58 -8.54
N ILE A 76 -11.63 5.40 -7.23
CA ILE A 76 -12.88 4.93 -6.60
C ILE A 76 -13.96 6.01 -6.72
N GLU A 77 -13.69 7.23 -6.27
CA GLU A 77 -14.66 8.32 -6.19
C GLU A 77 -15.16 8.75 -7.58
N LYS A 78 -14.27 8.78 -8.57
CA LYS A 78 -14.61 9.11 -9.95
C LYS A 78 -15.21 7.95 -10.75
N GLY A 79 -15.29 6.76 -10.14
CA GLY A 79 -15.90 5.59 -10.74
C GLY A 79 -15.05 4.87 -11.79
N TYR A 80 -13.74 5.15 -11.89
CA TYR A 80 -12.86 4.52 -12.89
C TYR A 80 -12.77 2.99 -12.74
N PHE A 81 -12.80 2.48 -11.50
CA PHE A 81 -12.89 1.04 -11.28
C PHE A 81 -14.25 0.47 -11.72
N ALA A 82 -15.35 1.19 -11.50
CA ALA A 82 -16.67 0.77 -11.93
C ALA A 82 -16.80 0.77 -13.46
N GLU A 83 -16.18 1.73 -14.17
CA GLU A 83 -16.07 1.73 -15.63
C GLU A 83 -15.35 0.48 -16.16
N GLU A 84 -14.39 -0.02 -15.42
CA GLU A 84 -13.65 -1.25 -15.69
C GLU A 84 -14.37 -2.51 -15.17
N GLY A 85 -15.59 -2.37 -14.63
CA GLY A 85 -16.40 -3.48 -14.09
C GLY A 85 -15.90 -4.03 -12.76
N LEU A 86 -15.16 -3.23 -11.97
CA LEU A 86 -14.62 -3.61 -10.66
C LEU A 86 -15.28 -2.81 -9.53
N ASN A 87 -15.53 -3.50 -8.42
CA ASN A 87 -15.89 -2.90 -7.13
C ASN A 87 -14.69 -3.06 -6.18
N VAL A 88 -13.85 -2.03 -6.06
CA VAL A 88 -12.61 -2.10 -5.29
C VAL A 88 -12.86 -1.78 -3.82
N ASN A 89 -12.54 -2.73 -2.94
CA ASN A 89 -12.55 -2.58 -1.48
C ASN A 89 -11.13 -2.38 -0.97
N VAL A 90 -10.86 -1.25 -0.35
CA VAL A 90 -9.56 -0.95 0.26
C VAL A 90 -9.51 -1.50 1.67
N LEU A 91 -8.56 -2.40 1.94
CA LEU A 91 -8.32 -3.03 3.24
C LEU A 91 -7.06 -2.45 3.87
N PHE A 92 -7.14 -2.16 5.16
CA PHE A 92 -6.01 -1.62 5.93
C PHE A 92 -5.22 -2.73 6.60
N PRO A 93 -3.88 -2.67 6.57
CA PRO A 93 -3.06 -3.68 7.21
C PRO A 93 -3.18 -3.58 8.75
N SER A 94 -3.21 -4.72 9.41
CA SER A 94 -3.07 -4.84 10.87
C SER A 94 -1.62 -5.09 11.27
N ASN A 95 -0.82 -5.63 10.34
CA ASN A 95 0.60 -5.89 10.48
C ASN A 95 1.32 -5.52 9.18
N SER A 96 2.60 -5.19 9.28
CA SER A 96 3.43 -4.80 8.14
C SER A 96 3.49 -5.83 6.99
N ASN A 97 3.20 -7.12 7.25
CA ASN A 97 3.24 -8.18 6.25
C ASN A 97 1.85 -8.59 5.72
N ASP A 98 0.78 -7.90 6.13
CA ASP A 98 -0.58 -8.32 5.77
C ASP A 98 -0.81 -8.25 4.24
N ALA A 99 -0.29 -7.24 3.57
CA ALA A 99 -0.47 -7.06 2.13
C ALA A 99 0.04 -8.27 1.33
N ILE A 100 1.27 -8.72 1.58
CA ILE A 100 1.82 -9.90 0.90
C ILE A 100 1.15 -11.20 1.37
N SER A 101 0.88 -11.34 2.67
CA SER A 101 0.35 -12.58 3.24
C SER A 101 -1.09 -12.86 2.80
N LEU A 102 -1.96 -11.84 2.79
CA LEU A 102 -3.35 -11.98 2.36
C LEU A 102 -3.44 -12.23 0.85
N THR A 103 -2.62 -11.55 0.07
CA THR A 103 -2.54 -11.74 -1.38
C THR A 103 -2.02 -13.14 -1.72
N ALA A 104 -0.94 -13.59 -1.11
CA ALA A 104 -0.40 -14.93 -1.32
C ALA A 104 -1.43 -16.03 -0.97
N ALA A 105 -2.25 -15.81 0.06
CA ALA A 105 -3.29 -16.74 0.48
C ALA A 105 -4.57 -16.65 -0.39
N GLY A 106 -4.64 -15.76 -1.39
CA GLY A 106 -5.83 -15.53 -2.20
C GLY A 106 -7.02 -14.96 -1.40
N LYS A 107 -6.73 -14.25 -0.30
CA LYS A 107 -7.74 -13.56 0.54
C LYS A 107 -7.89 -12.09 0.18
N ALA A 108 -7.01 -11.58 -0.63
CA ALA A 108 -7.09 -10.31 -1.32
C ALA A 108 -6.66 -10.53 -2.77
N ASP A 109 -7.18 -9.72 -3.68
CA ASP A 109 -6.85 -9.80 -5.10
C ASP A 109 -5.48 -9.19 -5.37
N ALA A 110 -5.19 -8.06 -4.72
CA ALA A 110 -3.89 -7.41 -4.79
C ALA A 110 -3.47 -6.83 -3.44
N GLY A 111 -2.17 -6.60 -3.30
CA GLY A 111 -1.59 -5.85 -2.20
C GLY A 111 -0.67 -4.75 -2.72
N LEU A 112 -0.50 -3.69 -1.95
CA LEU A 112 0.57 -2.71 -2.13
C LEU A 112 1.69 -3.10 -1.18
N TYR A 113 2.92 -3.34 -1.71
CA TYR A 113 4.00 -3.86 -0.88
C TYR A 113 5.39 -3.49 -1.43
N TYR A 114 6.46 -3.96 -0.79
CA TYR A 114 7.84 -3.57 -1.05
C TYR A 114 8.53 -4.57 -1.99
N GLN A 115 9.20 -4.08 -3.04
CA GLN A 115 9.82 -4.92 -4.08
C GLN A 115 10.75 -6.00 -3.52
N ASP A 116 11.70 -5.60 -2.68
CA ASP A 116 12.77 -6.51 -2.28
C ASP A 116 12.32 -7.54 -1.25
N ASP A 117 11.35 -7.20 -0.40
CA ASP A 117 10.69 -8.18 0.48
C ASP A 117 9.91 -9.22 -0.33
N ILE A 118 9.28 -8.83 -1.46
CA ILE A 118 8.61 -9.76 -2.38
C ILE A 118 9.65 -10.69 -3.03
N ILE A 119 10.78 -10.15 -3.53
CA ILE A 119 11.85 -10.96 -4.13
C ILE A 119 12.36 -11.99 -3.11
N MET A 120 12.61 -11.57 -1.87
CA MET A 120 13.06 -12.47 -0.81
C MET A 120 12.02 -13.52 -0.44
N ALA A 121 10.75 -13.16 -0.36
CA ALA A 121 9.67 -14.09 -0.07
C ALA A 121 9.52 -15.16 -1.17
N ILE A 122 9.65 -14.78 -2.43
CA ILE A 122 9.63 -15.72 -3.55
C ILE A 122 10.85 -16.65 -3.51
N ALA A 123 12.06 -16.08 -3.39
CA ALA A 123 13.30 -16.84 -3.50
C ALA A 123 13.60 -17.76 -2.31
N ASN A 124 13.18 -17.37 -1.09
CA ASN A 124 13.53 -18.09 0.12
C ASN A 124 12.39 -18.98 0.65
N GLU A 125 11.15 -18.64 0.35
CA GLU A 125 9.97 -19.24 0.97
C GLU A 125 8.94 -19.76 -0.06
N ASP A 126 9.22 -19.64 -1.36
CA ASP A 126 8.32 -20.06 -2.45
C ASP A 126 6.92 -19.40 -2.34
N VAL A 127 6.86 -18.15 -1.84
CA VAL A 127 5.59 -17.43 -1.69
C VAL A 127 4.96 -17.20 -3.08
N PRO A 128 3.71 -17.64 -3.31
CA PRO A 128 3.11 -17.66 -4.64
C PRO A 128 2.55 -16.28 -5.05
N VAL A 129 3.41 -15.30 -5.23
CA VAL A 129 3.05 -13.94 -5.64
C VAL A 129 3.87 -13.46 -6.81
N LYS A 130 3.37 -12.43 -7.51
CA LYS A 130 4.09 -11.69 -8.55
C LYS A 130 3.77 -10.21 -8.47
N ILE A 131 4.76 -9.38 -8.79
CA ILE A 131 4.56 -7.94 -8.98
C ILE A 131 3.81 -7.73 -10.30
N ILE A 132 2.79 -6.86 -10.27
CA ILE A 132 1.94 -6.55 -11.43
C ILE A 132 2.08 -5.10 -11.91
N GLY A 133 2.74 -4.22 -11.16
CA GLY A 133 2.98 -2.82 -11.54
C GLY A 133 3.78 -2.07 -10.48
N SER A 134 4.65 -1.15 -10.89
CA SER A 134 5.45 -0.30 -9.99
C SER A 134 4.72 1.00 -9.66
N VAL A 135 4.45 1.24 -8.38
CA VAL A 135 3.75 2.46 -7.94
C VAL A 135 4.72 3.60 -7.66
N VAL A 136 5.81 3.34 -6.93
CA VAL A 136 6.87 4.32 -6.67
C VAL A 136 8.20 3.74 -7.16
N GLN A 137 8.78 4.40 -8.14
CA GLN A 137 9.91 3.88 -8.92
C GLN A 137 11.29 4.22 -8.34
N GLU A 138 11.32 4.84 -7.17
CA GLU A 138 12.53 5.16 -6.41
C GLU A 138 12.36 4.86 -4.93
N PRO A 139 13.45 4.57 -4.19
CA PRO A 139 13.39 4.37 -2.75
C PRO A 139 12.88 5.60 -2.00
N LEU A 140 11.85 5.40 -1.19
CA LEU A 140 11.32 6.41 -0.26
C LEU A 140 11.99 6.33 1.11
N ASP A 141 12.50 5.14 1.47
CA ASP A 141 13.04 4.84 2.78
C ASP A 141 14.28 5.66 3.11
N LEU A 142 14.33 6.05 4.37
CA LEU A 142 15.45 6.79 4.94
C LEU A 142 15.87 6.15 6.26
N ILE A 143 17.13 6.38 6.66
CA ILE A 143 17.46 6.45 8.08
C ILE A 143 17.25 7.88 8.51
N ALA A 144 16.40 8.07 9.52
CA ALA A 144 16.02 9.37 10.05
C ALA A 144 16.28 9.44 11.56
N SER A 145 16.67 10.61 12.05
CA SER A 145 16.84 10.89 13.47
C SER A 145 16.53 12.34 13.78
N LEU A 146 16.24 12.64 15.05
CA LEU A 146 16.21 14.03 15.50
C LEU A 146 17.61 14.63 15.39
N ALA A 147 17.71 15.91 15.00
CA ALA A 147 19.00 16.58 14.74
C ALA A 147 19.95 16.59 15.93
N ASP A 148 19.42 16.64 17.16
CA ASP A 148 20.20 16.63 18.40
C ASP A 148 20.91 15.30 18.68
N LYS A 149 20.50 14.20 18.01
CA LYS A 149 21.15 12.88 18.09
C LYS A 149 22.47 12.84 17.31
N ASN A 150 22.69 13.79 16.40
CA ASN A 150 23.90 13.90 15.56
C ASN A 150 24.18 12.62 14.75
N ILE A 151 23.14 11.95 14.26
CA ILE A 151 23.22 10.78 13.37
C ILE A 151 23.02 11.31 11.94
N THR A 152 24.11 11.35 11.17
CA THR A 152 24.14 11.95 9.82
C THR A 152 24.67 11.00 8.75
N ARG A 153 25.14 9.82 9.19
CA ARG A 153 25.70 8.75 8.34
C ARG A 153 25.57 7.40 9.06
N PRO A 154 25.64 6.26 8.34
CA PRO A 154 25.48 4.94 8.95
C PRO A 154 26.40 4.67 10.15
N LYS A 155 27.66 5.08 10.07
CA LYS A 155 28.61 4.89 11.15
C LYS A 155 28.18 5.50 12.49
N ASP A 156 27.41 6.57 12.48
CA ASP A 156 26.94 7.23 13.69
C ASP A 156 25.90 6.38 14.47
N LEU A 157 25.42 5.28 13.87
CA LEU A 157 24.52 4.31 14.50
C LEU A 157 25.24 3.36 15.48
N GLU A 158 26.58 3.29 15.47
CA GLU A 158 27.31 2.46 16.43
C GLU A 158 26.99 2.87 17.88
N GLY A 159 26.53 1.91 18.68
CA GLY A 159 26.10 2.13 20.07
C GLY A 159 24.72 2.75 20.23
N LYS A 160 23.97 2.91 19.15
CA LYS A 160 22.62 3.49 19.14
C LYS A 160 21.53 2.43 19.07
N THR A 161 20.31 2.84 19.41
CA THR A 161 19.09 2.06 19.20
C THR A 161 18.42 2.55 17.93
N LEU A 162 18.23 1.63 16.98
CA LEU A 162 17.56 1.89 15.70
C LEU A 162 16.22 1.15 15.64
N GLY A 163 15.15 1.90 15.46
CA GLY A 163 13.82 1.36 15.22
C GLY A 163 13.60 1.03 13.73
N TYR A 164 12.83 -0.01 13.43
CA TYR A 164 12.43 -0.35 12.06
C TYR A 164 11.05 -1.05 12.04
N THR A 165 10.47 -1.24 10.87
CA THR A 165 9.11 -1.77 10.70
C THR A 165 9.00 -3.29 10.87
N GLY A 166 10.12 -4.00 11.01
CA GLY A 166 10.16 -5.46 11.16
C GLY A 166 10.23 -6.22 9.84
N VAL A 167 10.36 -5.53 8.69
CA VAL A 167 10.58 -6.17 7.39
C VAL A 167 12.04 -6.61 7.26
N VAL A 168 12.26 -7.79 6.65
CA VAL A 168 13.59 -8.43 6.61
C VAL A 168 14.58 -7.64 5.76
N PHE A 169 14.12 -7.06 4.65
CA PHE A 169 14.95 -6.21 3.80
C PHE A 169 15.56 -5.05 4.56
N GLY A 170 14.83 -4.42 5.49
CA GLY A 170 15.32 -3.30 6.29
C GLY A 170 16.59 -3.63 7.08
N GLU A 171 16.65 -4.80 7.73
CA GLU A 171 17.85 -5.23 8.47
C GLU A 171 19.07 -5.36 7.55
N ALA A 172 18.85 -5.88 6.35
CA ALA A 172 19.90 -6.10 5.38
C ALA A 172 20.44 -4.79 4.80
N VAL A 173 19.56 -3.86 4.48
CA VAL A 173 19.93 -2.51 4.02
C VAL A 173 20.76 -1.79 5.08
N ILE A 174 20.30 -1.77 6.33
CA ILE A 174 21.03 -1.13 7.44
C ILE A 174 22.44 -1.73 7.57
N LYS A 175 22.54 -3.07 7.55
CA LYS A 175 23.83 -3.77 7.62
C LYS A 175 24.74 -3.37 6.47
N ALA A 176 24.27 -3.41 5.23
CA ALA A 176 25.07 -3.07 4.06
C ALA A 176 25.52 -1.60 4.06
N MET A 177 24.65 -0.67 4.45
CA MET A 177 25.01 0.74 4.63
C MET A 177 26.09 0.92 5.68
N MET A 178 25.99 0.23 6.83
CA MET A 178 27.01 0.25 7.90
C MET A 178 28.36 -0.26 7.39
N GLU A 179 28.37 -1.41 6.71
CA GLU A 179 29.59 -2.01 6.15
C GLU A 179 30.23 -1.12 5.08
N ASN A 180 29.43 -0.51 4.19
CA ASN A 180 29.90 0.42 3.18
C ASN A 180 30.47 1.73 3.76
N ASP A 181 30.00 2.13 4.93
CA ASP A 181 30.53 3.28 5.69
C ASP A 181 31.67 2.92 6.67
N GLY A 182 32.15 1.67 6.62
CA GLY A 182 33.28 1.16 7.44
C GLY A 182 32.91 1.00 8.92
N ALA A 183 31.67 0.61 9.21
CA ALA A 183 31.14 0.37 10.54
C ALA A 183 30.54 -1.04 10.64
N SER A 184 30.12 -1.47 11.85
CA SER A 184 29.53 -2.78 12.08
C SER A 184 28.14 -2.69 12.72
N MET A 185 27.22 -3.55 12.25
CA MET A 185 25.92 -3.76 12.87
C MET A 185 25.98 -4.34 14.28
N ASP A 186 27.11 -4.99 14.69
CA ASP A 186 27.24 -5.70 15.97
C ASP A 186 26.95 -4.82 17.19
N ASN A 187 27.15 -3.51 17.05
CA ASN A 187 26.94 -2.53 18.11
C ASN A 187 25.66 -1.71 17.97
N VAL A 188 24.78 -2.06 17.03
CA VAL A 188 23.47 -1.40 16.84
C VAL A 188 22.41 -2.24 17.55
N ASN A 189 21.63 -1.60 18.42
CA ASN A 189 20.47 -2.25 19.04
C ASN A 189 19.25 -2.06 18.12
N LEU A 190 18.90 -3.08 17.34
CA LEU A 190 17.78 -3.03 16.41
C LEU A 190 16.49 -3.45 17.11
N ILE A 191 15.42 -2.61 16.97
CA ILE A 191 14.12 -2.85 17.60
C ILE A 191 13.02 -2.73 16.57
N ASN A 192 12.19 -3.79 16.44
CA ASN A 192 10.97 -3.71 15.66
C ASN A 192 9.94 -2.83 16.39
N VAL A 193 9.58 -1.70 15.79
CA VAL A 193 8.59 -0.73 16.29
C VAL A 193 7.29 -0.74 15.48
N GLY A 194 7.19 -1.60 14.46
CA GLY A 194 6.02 -1.69 13.58
C GLY A 194 5.72 -0.33 12.94
N PHE A 195 4.47 0.13 13.10
CA PHE A 195 4.00 1.41 12.55
C PHE A 195 4.37 2.64 13.44
N ASP A 196 4.98 2.45 14.60
CA ASP A 196 5.25 3.52 15.56
C ASP A 196 6.59 4.26 15.35
N LEU A 197 7.06 4.37 14.09
CA LEU A 197 8.37 4.96 13.76
C LEU A 197 8.56 6.37 14.35
N MET A 198 7.62 7.28 14.08
CA MET A 198 7.70 8.68 14.55
C MET A 198 7.61 8.75 16.08
N SER A 199 6.64 8.07 16.67
CA SER A 199 6.43 8.12 18.12
C SER A 199 7.59 7.50 18.90
N ALA A 200 8.17 6.39 18.39
CA ALA A 200 9.35 5.77 19.00
C ALA A 200 10.57 6.71 19.01
N MET A 201 10.75 7.50 17.95
CA MET A 201 11.85 8.46 17.82
C MET A 201 11.59 9.71 18.67
N THR A 202 10.41 10.32 18.59
CA THR A 202 10.09 11.57 19.31
C THR A 202 9.99 11.39 20.82
N THR A 203 9.60 10.20 21.30
CA THR A 203 9.62 9.85 22.74
C THR A 203 10.97 9.40 23.26
N GLY A 204 11.98 9.24 22.37
CA GLY A 204 13.33 8.80 22.73
C GLY A 204 13.44 7.31 23.04
N ASN A 205 12.47 6.49 22.64
CA ASN A 205 12.57 5.02 22.73
C ASN A 205 13.63 4.46 21.80
N VAL A 206 13.87 5.13 20.68
CA VAL A 206 14.94 4.85 19.72
C VAL A 206 15.72 6.14 19.42
N ASP A 207 16.97 6.02 18.97
CA ASP A 207 17.79 7.16 18.58
C ASP A 207 17.59 7.57 17.12
N ALA A 208 17.25 6.59 16.29
CA ALA A 208 16.95 6.77 14.87
C ALA A 208 15.94 5.71 14.41
N THR A 209 15.39 5.87 13.22
CA THR A 209 14.51 4.88 12.57
C THR A 209 14.95 4.62 11.14
N PHE A 210 14.75 3.38 10.67
CA PHE A 210 14.74 3.02 9.26
C PHE A 210 13.31 2.68 8.83
N GLY A 211 12.89 3.22 7.67
CA GLY A 211 11.55 3.03 7.12
C GLY A 211 10.67 4.28 7.21
N CYS A 212 11.16 5.40 7.76
CA CYS A 212 10.53 6.69 7.53
C CYS A 212 10.69 7.06 6.05
N PHE A 213 9.61 7.51 5.43
CA PHE A 213 9.59 7.94 4.04
C PHE A 213 9.85 9.43 3.92
N ILE A 214 10.60 9.81 2.88
CA ILE A 214 10.94 11.22 2.58
C ILE A 214 9.70 12.07 2.32
N ASN A 215 8.63 11.48 1.83
CA ASN A 215 7.40 12.17 1.46
C ASN A 215 6.39 12.32 2.60
N HIS A 216 6.47 11.53 3.66
CA HIS A 216 5.44 11.49 4.70
C HIS A 216 5.98 11.79 6.10
N GLU A 217 6.75 10.87 6.72
CA GLU A 217 7.18 11.04 8.12
C GLU A 217 8.12 12.24 8.29
N ILE A 218 8.96 12.55 7.31
CA ILE A 218 9.86 13.69 7.42
C ILE A 218 9.09 15.02 7.40
N PRO A 219 8.21 15.31 6.40
CA PRO A 219 7.38 16.50 6.43
C PRO A 219 6.50 16.63 7.67
N GLN A 220 5.95 15.51 8.16
CA GLN A 220 5.12 15.51 9.37
C GLN A 220 5.92 15.94 10.61
N LEU A 221 7.09 15.34 10.82
CA LEU A 221 7.95 15.67 11.96
C LEU A 221 8.46 17.12 11.89
N GLU A 222 8.86 17.59 10.71
CA GLU A 222 9.28 18.99 10.52
C GLU A 222 8.14 19.97 10.81
N LYS A 223 6.91 19.65 10.40
CA LYS A 223 5.74 20.45 10.71
C LYS A 223 5.42 20.46 12.21
N GLU A 224 5.64 19.37 12.91
CA GLU A 224 5.55 19.30 14.38
C GLU A 224 6.66 20.06 15.11
N GLY A 225 7.63 20.60 14.37
CA GLY A 225 8.71 21.44 14.90
C GLY A 225 9.98 20.67 15.28
N PHE A 226 10.12 19.42 14.85
CA PHE A 226 11.35 18.66 15.03
C PHE A 226 12.34 19.00 13.91
N GLU A 227 13.59 19.24 14.27
CA GLU A 227 14.70 19.32 13.31
C GLU A 227 15.20 17.91 13.03
N MET A 228 15.28 17.54 11.73
CA MET A 228 15.58 16.19 11.30
C MET A 228 16.95 16.08 10.63
N ASN A 229 17.66 14.97 10.90
CA ASN A 229 18.73 14.47 10.06
C ASN A 229 18.25 13.19 9.37
N TYR A 230 18.57 13.04 8.11
CA TYR A 230 18.28 11.81 7.37
C TYR A 230 19.29 11.58 6.25
N PHE A 231 19.42 10.33 5.81
CA PHE A 231 20.25 9.93 4.69
C PHE A 231 19.65 8.72 3.99
N ARG A 232 19.99 8.56 2.71
CA ARG A 232 19.38 7.57 1.82
C ARG A 232 20.22 6.29 1.75
N PRO A 233 19.60 5.11 1.59
CA PRO A 233 20.31 3.87 1.29
C PRO A 233 21.19 3.96 0.03
N SER A 234 20.71 4.61 -1.03
CA SER A 234 21.44 4.79 -2.28
C SER A 234 22.78 5.52 -2.15
N ASP A 235 22.93 6.41 -1.15
CA ASP A 235 24.17 7.12 -0.87
C ASP A 235 25.26 6.17 -0.32
N TYR A 236 24.86 4.96 0.10
CA TYR A 236 25.71 3.95 0.73
C TYR A 236 25.69 2.61 0.01
N GLY A 237 25.54 2.63 -1.33
CA GLY A 237 25.77 1.48 -2.19
C GLY A 237 24.61 0.48 -2.30
N ILE A 238 23.42 0.88 -1.86
CA ILE A 238 22.21 0.10 -2.14
C ILE A 238 21.73 0.46 -3.57
N PRO A 239 21.42 -0.51 -4.44
CA PRO A 239 20.90 -0.23 -5.77
C PRO A 239 19.55 0.50 -5.71
N ASN A 240 19.13 1.10 -6.81
CA ASN A 240 17.78 1.62 -6.92
C ASN A 240 16.77 0.47 -6.94
N TYR A 241 15.62 0.64 -6.27
CA TYR A 241 14.51 -0.31 -6.25
C TYR A 241 13.17 0.43 -6.29
N TYR A 242 12.12 -0.28 -6.64
CA TYR A 242 10.77 0.25 -6.52
C TYR A 242 10.33 0.21 -5.06
N SER A 243 10.10 1.38 -4.47
CA SER A 243 9.70 1.47 -3.07
C SER A 243 8.37 0.78 -2.83
N LEU A 244 7.39 1.04 -3.70
CA LEU A 244 6.07 0.43 -3.63
C LEU A 244 5.67 -0.16 -4.98
N VAL A 245 5.11 -1.36 -4.92
CA VAL A 245 4.61 -2.10 -6.07
C VAL A 245 3.26 -2.75 -5.77
N PHE A 246 2.42 -2.93 -6.77
CA PHE A 246 1.29 -3.83 -6.64
C PHE A 246 1.74 -5.27 -6.80
N VAL A 247 1.28 -6.12 -5.89
CA VAL A 247 1.52 -7.56 -5.87
C VAL A 247 0.20 -8.32 -5.97
N ALA A 248 0.20 -9.43 -6.71
CA ALA A 248 -0.96 -10.32 -6.85
C ALA A 248 -0.55 -11.78 -6.60
N ASN A 249 -1.53 -12.64 -6.28
CA ASN A 249 -1.27 -14.08 -6.25
C ASN A 249 -0.87 -14.57 -7.64
N LYS A 250 0.22 -15.34 -7.73
CA LYS A 250 0.79 -15.84 -8.99
C LYS A 250 -0.25 -16.57 -9.85
N ASP A 251 -0.93 -17.56 -9.26
CA ASP A 251 -1.88 -18.40 -9.99
C ASP A 251 -3.09 -17.59 -10.47
N SER A 252 -3.53 -16.62 -9.66
CA SER A 252 -4.64 -15.72 -10.00
C SER A 252 -4.27 -14.79 -11.15
N ALA A 253 -3.09 -14.16 -11.09
CA ALA A 253 -2.61 -13.24 -12.12
C ALA A 253 -2.33 -13.96 -13.46
N GLU A 254 -1.78 -15.18 -13.42
CA GLU A 254 -1.55 -15.97 -14.62
C GLU A 254 -2.86 -16.49 -15.23
N LYS A 255 -3.87 -16.81 -14.39
CA LYS A 255 -5.15 -17.33 -14.85
C LYS A 255 -6.06 -16.25 -15.44
N ASP A 256 -6.09 -15.08 -14.83
CA ASP A 256 -6.95 -13.96 -15.22
C ASP A 256 -6.17 -12.64 -15.21
N ASN A 257 -5.21 -12.55 -16.13
CA ASN A 257 -4.41 -11.34 -16.31
C ASN A 257 -5.28 -10.12 -16.64
N TYR A 258 -6.40 -10.32 -17.35
CA TYR A 258 -7.31 -9.24 -17.76
C TYR A 258 -7.97 -8.53 -16.57
N LYS A 259 -8.26 -9.23 -15.47
CA LYS A 259 -8.77 -8.62 -14.23
C LYS A 259 -7.77 -7.58 -13.70
N TYR A 260 -6.49 -7.92 -13.68
CA TYR A 260 -5.44 -7.02 -13.20
C TYR A 260 -5.15 -5.88 -14.19
N GLN A 261 -5.26 -6.10 -15.50
CA GLN A 261 -5.19 -5.03 -16.49
C GLN A 261 -6.28 -3.98 -16.26
N ARG A 262 -7.52 -4.39 -16.03
CA ARG A 262 -8.63 -3.48 -15.70
C ARG A 262 -8.33 -2.65 -14.45
N PHE A 263 -7.84 -3.31 -13.39
CA PHE A 263 -7.45 -2.65 -12.15
C PHE A 263 -6.36 -1.59 -12.38
N LEU A 264 -5.29 -1.95 -13.09
CA LEU A 264 -4.18 -1.03 -13.35
C LEU A 264 -4.58 0.14 -14.26
N ARG A 265 -5.47 -0.06 -15.25
CA ARG A 265 -6.00 1.03 -16.07
C ARG A 265 -6.76 2.06 -15.23
N ALA A 266 -7.61 1.60 -14.33
CA ALA A 266 -8.33 2.51 -13.42
C ALA A 266 -7.36 3.27 -12.49
N CYS A 267 -6.35 2.59 -11.95
CA CYS A 267 -5.28 3.22 -11.16
C CYS A 267 -4.53 4.29 -11.97
N SER A 268 -4.24 4.03 -13.25
CA SER A 268 -3.55 4.99 -14.12
C SER A 268 -4.40 6.24 -14.38
N LYS A 269 -5.72 6.10 -14.53
CA LYS A 269 -6.63 7.27 -14.64
C LYS A 269 -6.60 8.11 -13.37
N GLY A 270 -6.70 7.48 -12.19
CA GLY A 270 -6.60 8.19 -10.91
C GLY A 270 -5.23 8.87 -10.71
N PHE A 271 -4.14 8.24 -11.16
CA PHE A 271 -2.82 8.87 -11.14
C PHE A 271 -2.71 10.04 -12.11
N TYR A 272 -3.30 9.95 -13.29
CA TYR A 272 -3.36 11.07 -14.23
C TYR A 272 -4.07 12.28 -13.61
N ASP A 273 -5.18 12.06 -12.90
CA ASP A 273 -5.88 13.10 -12.18
C ASP A 273 -5.04 13.68 -11.03
N MET A 274 -4.38 12.82 -10.23
CA MET A 274 -3.44 13.26 -9.19
C MET A 274 -2.31 14.15 -9.75
N LYS A 275 -1.87 13.88 -10.98
CA LYS A 275 -0.82 14.66 -11.66
C LYS A 275 -1.35 16.00 -12.21
N THR A 276 -2.59 16.04 -12.70
CA THR A 276 -3.17 17.22 -13.37
C THR A 276 -3.98 18.09 -12.43
N ASP A 277 -4.58 17.52 -11.39
CA ASP A 277 -5.33 18.20 -10.33
C ASP A 277 -4.97 17.62 -8.94
N PRO A 278 -3.73 17.82 -8.45
CA PRO A 278 -3.30 17.26 -7.17
C PRO A 278 -4.13 17.75 -5.99
N GLU A 279 -4.67 18.97 -6.03
CA GLU A 279 -5.53 19.51 -4.98
C GLU A 279 -6.90 18.81 -4.96
N GLY A 280 -7.49 18.56 -6.12
CA GLY A 280 -8.76 17.82 -6.24
C GLY A 280 -8.62 16.40 -5.73
N THR A 281 -7.57 15.68 -6.15
CA THR A 281 -7.26 14.32 -5.71
C THR A 281 -6.98 14.26 -4.20
N LEU A 282 -6.25 15.23 -3.65
CA LEU A 282 -6.02 15.32 -2.21
C LEU A 282 -7.33 15.52 -1.43
N ASN A 283 -8.21 16.39 -1.90
CA ASN A 283 -9.50 16.61 -1.25
C ASN A 283 -10.36 15.34 -1.21
N ILE A 284 -10.29 14.50 -2.25
CA ILE A 284 -10.95 13.18 -2.25
C ILE A 284 -10.34 12.27 -1.17
N LEU A 285 -9.02 12.16 -1.09
CA LEU A 285 -8.35 11.39 -0.05
C LEU A 285 -8.76 11.85 1.36
N LEU A 286 -8.70 13.16 1.62
CA LEU A 286 -9.07 13.75 2.92
C LEU A 286 -10.54 13.50 3.29
N SER A 287 -11.43 13.46 2.30
CA SER A 287 -12.84 13.16 2.51
C SER A 287 -13.12 11.69 2.86
N ASN A 288 -12.19 10.81 2.52
CA ASN A 288 -12.28 9.37 2.76
C ASN A 288 -11.41 8.89 3.95
N GLN A 289 -10.71 9.80 4.63
CA GLN A 289 -9.90 9.44 5.80
C GLN A 289 -10.75 9.09 7.01
N ASN A 290 -10.18 8.32 7.93
CA ASN A 290 -10.72 8.10 9.26
C ASN A 290 -10.00 9.04 10.24
N GLU A 291 -10.64 10.17 10.61
CA GLU A 291 -10.06 11.19 11.48
C GLU A 291 -9.76 10.67 12.91
N ASP A 292 -10.42 9.62 13.36
CA ASP A 292 -10.19 9.01 14.68
C ASP A 292 -8.93 8.13 14.70
N ASN A 293 -8.40 7.78 13.52
CA ASN A 293 -7.28 6.87 13.39
C ASN A 293 -6.34 7.36 12.27
N PHE A 294 -5.17 7.89 12.64
CA PHE A 294 -4.17 8.46 11.73
C PHE A 294 -4.73 9.62 10.88
N PRO A 295 -5.15 10.74 11.51
CA PRO A 295 -5.65 11.90 10.78
C PRO A 295 -4.56 12.49 9.90
N LEU A 296 -4.92 12.79 8.65
CA LEU A 296 -4.03 13.39 7.68
C LEU A 296 -3.96 14.90 7.85
N ASP A 297 -2.77 15.46 7.68
CA ASP A 297 -2.57 16.89 7.64
C ASP A 297 -2.52 17.39 6.20
N PRO A 298 -3.43 18.29 5.76
CA PRO A 298 -3.48 18.71 4.35
C PRO A 298 -2.19 19.35 3.82
N ASP A 299 -1.41 20.06 4.66
CA ASP A 299 -0.17 20.69 4.21
C ASP A 299 0.93 19.64 4.01
N VAL A 300 0.99 18.63 4.91
CA VAL A 300 1.92 17.50 4.80
C VAL A 300 1.60 16.68 3.56
N GLU A 301 0.32 16.35 3.35
CA GLU A 301 -0.10 15.55 2.20
C GLU A 301 0.10 16.30 0.87
N THR A 302 -0.10 17.63 0.85
CA THR A 302 0.24 18.47 -0.32
C THR A 302 1.73 18.39 -0.64
N GLN A 303 2.59 18.51 0.38
CA GLN A 303 4.03 18.37 0.20
C GLN A 303 4.41 16.97 -0.27
N SER A 304 3.76 15.96 0.30
CA SER A 304 3.94 14.55 -0.04
C SER A 304 3.64 14.28 -1.52
N ILE A 305 2.50 14.75 -2.04
CA ILE A 305 2.15 14.61 -3.47
C ILE A 305 3.24 15.22 -4.36
N ASN A 306 3.73 16.42 -4.03
CA ASN A 306 4.78 17.08 -4.82
C ASN A 306 6.10 16.31 -4.85
N ILE A 307 6.44 15.61 -3.76
CA ILE A 307 7.61 14.74 -3.69
C ILE A 307 7.37 13.44 -4.49
N LEU A 308 6.18 12.86 -4.38
CA LEU A 308 5.85 11.57 -4.98
C LEU A 308 5.73 11.60 -6.50
N LEU A 309 5.08 12.60 -7.07
CA LEU A 309 4.80 12.65 -8.51
C LEU A 309 6.04 12.37 -9.38
N PRO A 310 7.21 13.00 -9.19
CA PRO A 310 8.41 12.68 -9.96
C PRO A 310 9.06 11.34 -9.62
N MET A 311 8.66 10.69 -8.51
CA MET A 311 9.13 9.38 -8.11
C MET A 311 8.20 8.24 -8.58
N MET A 312 6.94 8.55 -8.89
CA MET A 312 5.95 7.60 -9.39
C MET A 312 5.99 7.47 -10.92
N GLU A 313 6.43 8.53 -11.62
CA GLU A 313 6.52 8.55 -13.08
C GLU A 313 7.79 9.27 -13.54
N LYS A 314 8.44 8.74 -14.57
CA LYS A 314 9.60 9.33 -15.24
C LYS A 314 9.28 9.55 -16.72
N GLU A 315 10.02 10.45 -17.39
CA GLU A 315 9.88 10.71 -18.83
C GLU A 315 9.99 9.43 -19.68
N TYR A 316 10.80 8.45 -19.23
CA TYR A 316 11.08 7.20 -19.93
C TYR A 316 10.53 5.95 -19.21
N ALA A 317 9.84 6.13 -18.10
CA ALA A 317 9.22 5.07 -17.30
C ALA A 317 7.85 5.54 -16.79
N PRO A 318 6.77 5.29 -17.57
CA PRO A 318 5.41 5.66 -17.17
C PRO A 318 5.01 5.06 -15.82
N PHE A 319 4.01 5.66 -15.18
CA PHE A 319 3.42 5.10 -13.95
C PHE A 319 3.03 3.63 -14.15
N LEU A 320 3.28 2.80 -13.17
CA LEU A 320 3.10 1.33 -13.15
C LEU A 320 4.04 0.53 -14.06
N SER A 321 4.87 1.16 -14.90
CA SER A 321 5.81 0.42 -15.76
C SER A 321 6.82 -0.38 -14.95
N GLN A 322 7.32 -1.47 -15.51
CA GLN A 322 8.26 -2.39 -14.87
C GLN A 322 9.50 -2.58 -15.73
N ASP A 323 10.69 -2.27 -15.18
CA ASP A 323 11.98 -2.54 -15.83
C ASP A 323 12.57 -3.84 -15.30
N PRO A 324 12.68 -4.89 -16.13
CA PRO A 324 13.32 -6.14 -15.73
C PRO A 324 14.75 -5.98 -15.20
N ASN A 325 15.48 -4.94 -15.63
CA ASN A 325 16.84 -4.71 -15.14
C ASN A 325 16.85 -4.24 -13.69
N CYS A 326 15.87 -3.46 -13.26
CA CYS A 326 15.72 -3.07 -11.86
C CYS A 326 15.59 -4.31 -10.97
N TYR A 327 14.73 -5.25 -11.33
CA TYR A 327 14.60 -6.51 -10.59
C TYR A 327 15.89 -7.34 -10.62
N LEU A 328 16.55 -7.44 -11.78
CA LEU A 328 17.79 -8.20 -11.92
C LEU A 328 18.94 -7.65 -11.06
N GLU A 329 19.08 -6.33 -11.01
CA GLU A 329 20.08 -5.67 -10.16
C GLU A 329 19.82 -5.96 -8.68
N ASN A 330 18.57 -5.89 -8.24
CA ASN A 330 18.20 -6.17 -6.86
C ASN A 330 18.31 -7.67 -6.50
N ILE A 331 17.92 -8.59 -7.38
CA ILE A 331 18.17 -10.04 -7.20
C ILE A 331 19.67 -10.29 -7.01
N ASN A 332 20.51 -9.67 -7.84
CA ASN A 332 21.97 -9.84 -7.73
C ASN A 332 22.49 -9.28 -6.42
N TRP A 333 22.07 -8.06 -6.04
CA TRP A 333 22.49 -7.42 -4.81
C TRP A 333 22.06 -8.23 -3.57
N LEU A 334 20.80 -8.66 -3.52
CA LEU A 334 20.26 -9.48 -2.44
C LEU A 334 21.02 -10.81 -2.30
N TYR A 335 21.30 -11.48 -3.42
CA TYR A 335 22.06 -12.72 -3.41
C TYR A 335 23.53 -12.52 -2.97
N ASP A 336 24.19 -11.50 -3.48
CA ASP A 336 25.60 -11.21 -3.19
C ASP A 336 25.77 -10.77 -1.71
N ASN A 337 24.70 -10.27 -1.08
CA ASN A 337 24.66 -9.96 0.36
C ASN A 337 24.12 -11.12 1.24
N GLY A 338 23.89 -12.29 0.64
CA GLY A 338 23.49 -13.51 1.36
C GLY A 338 22.03 -13.51 1.84
N LEU A 339 21.16 -12.73 1.20
CA LEU A 339 19.74 -12.59 1.53
C LEU A 339 18.86 -13.52 0.73
N LEU A 340 19.37 -14.05 -0.39
CA LEU A 340 18.70 -15.08 -1.16
C LEU A 340 19.45 -16.40 -1.05
N ASN A 341 18.71 -17.50 -0.91
CA ASN A 341 19.25 -18.86 -0.92
C ASN A 341 19.81 -19.22 -2.32
N GLU A 342 19.18 -18.71 -3.36
CA GLU A 342 19.59 -18.86 -4.76
C GLU A 342 19.12 -17.64 -5.57
N LYS A 343 19.75 -17.44 -6.75
CA LYS A 343 19.27 -16.42 -7.70
C LYS A 343 18.08 -16.98 -8.45
N ILE A 344 16.96 -16.27 -8.37
CA ILE A 344 15.76 -16.58 -9.14
C ILE A 344 15.80 -15.87 -10.49
N ASP A 345 15.07 -16.39 -11.48
CA ASP A 345 14.86 -15.71 -12.75
C ASP A 345 13.93 -14.50 -12.56
N VAL A 346 14.20 -13.42 -13.28
CA VAL A 346 13.37 -12.19 -13.22
C VAL A 346 11.91 -12.48 -13.56
N SER A 347 11.63 -13.44 -14.43
CA SER A 347 10.27 -13.88 -14.78
C SER A 347 9.50 -14.50 -13.60
N GLU A 348 10.20 -14.92 -12.54
CA GLU A 348 9.54 -15.39 -11.31
C GLU A 348 9.05 -14.22 -10.43
N VAL A 349 9.62 -13.04 -10.59
CA VAL A 349 9.33 -11.87 -9.74
C VAL A 349 8.08 -11.13 -10.21
N PHE A 350 7.93 -10.91 -11.52
CA PHE A 350 6.84 -10.09 -12.03
C PHE A 350 6.09 -10.74 -13.19
N ILE A 351 4.92 -10.22 -13.46
CA ILE A 351 4.11 -10.51 -14.65
C ILE A 351 3.68 -9.19 -15.27
N ASP A 352 3.76 -9.09 -16.59
CA ASP A 352 3.27 -7.91 -17.30
C ASP A 352 1.74 -7.98 -17.41
N CYS A 353 1.09 -7.12 -16.62
CA CYS A 353 -0.34 -6.88 -16.64
C CYS A 353 -0.68 -5.51 -17.25
N ILE A 354 0.32 -4.83 -17.85
CA ILE A 354 0.14 -3.48 -18.37
C ILE A 354 -0.32 -3.58 -19.82
N ASP A 355 -1.39 -2.87 -20.14
CA ASP A 355 -1.86 -2.72 -21.50
C ASP A 355 -0.97 -1.75 -22.26
N GLN A 356 -0.17 -2.26 -23.18
CA GLN A 356 0.78 -1.48 -23.98
C GLN A 356 0.07 -0.40 -24.82
N GLU A 357 -1.16 -0.62 -25.25
CA GLU A 357 -1.94 0.37 -26.01
C GLU A 357 -2.29 1.58 -25.16
N TYR A 358 -2.56 1.37 -23.87
CA TYR A 358 -2.86 2.44 -22.92
C TYR A 358 -1.65 3.37 -22.65
N TYR A 359 -0.43 2.81 -22.66
CA TYR A 359 0.81 3.58 -22.42
C TYR A 359 1.40 4.23 -23.67
N SER A 360 0.92 3.91 -24.86
CA SER A 360 1.45 4.46 -26.12
C SER A 360 1.15 5.94 -26.34
N GLY A 361 0.35 6.56 -25.47
CA GLY A 361 0.04 7.99 -25.54
C GLY A 361 -0.89 8.37 -26.70
N GLU A 362 -1.46 7.40 -27.40
CA GLU A 362 -2.37 7.66 -28.53
C GLU A 362 -3.82 7.95 -28.10
N GLU A 363 -4.13 7.92 -26.80
CA GLU A 363 -5.45 8.28 -26.27
C GLU A 363 -5.55 9.71 -25.74
N GLY A 364 -4.83 10.65 -26.31
CA GLY A 364 -4.91 12.06 -25.94
C GLY A 364 -6.05 12.86 -26.54
N GLU A 365 -6.98 12.29 -27.26
CA GLU A 365 -8.14 13.01 -27.81
C GLU A 365 -9.44 12.29 -27.45
N ALA A 366 -9.93 12.56 -26.23
CA ALA A 366 -11.35 12.32 -25.92
C ALA A 366 -12.18 13.24 -26.81
N GLN A 367 -12.91 12.64 -27.76
CA GLN A 367 -13.96 13.29 -28.52
C GLN A 367 -15.22 13.43 -27.68
#